data_103e34880dd1c4d64e01ea300f6a34c5
#
_entry.id   103e34880dd1c4d64e01ea300f6a34c5
#
_cell.length_a   1.000
_cell.length_b   1.000
_cell.length_c   1.000
_cell.angle_alpha   90.00
_cell.angle_beta   90.00
_cell.angle_gamma   90.00
#
_symmetry.space_group_name_H-M   'P 1'
#
loop_
_entity.id
_entity.type
_entity.pdbx_description
1 polymer ?
#
loop_
_entity_poly.entity_id
_entity_poly.type
_entity_poly.pdbx_seq_one_letter_code
_entity_poly.pdbx_strand_id
1 'polypeptide(L)' 'SFAFSAEAQSMCSGDAFRLCSSEIPNIPKITACMISKRSSLSSGCRVVLDRDLAAQRSGKLASQ' A
#
# COMPACT_ATOMS: atom_id res chain seq x y z
N SER A 1 -3.44 8.74 9.32
CA SER A 1 -3.88 7.77 8.35
C SER A 1 -2.80 7.54 7.30
N PHE A 2 -2.82 6.40 6.68
CA PHE A 2 -1.87 6.05 5.66
C PHE A 2 -2.32 6.61 4.31
N ALA A 3 -1.38 7.22 3.58
CA ALA A 3 -1.63 7.68 2.23
C ALA A 3 -0.55 7.08 1.33
N PHE A 4 -0.97 6.50 0.20
CA PHE A 4 -0.01 5.96 -0.76
C PHE A 4 0.81 7.08 -1.39
N SER A 5 2.12 6.85 -1.53
CA SER A 5 2.94 7.74 -2.34
C SER A 5 2.48 7.66 -3.81
N ALA A 6 2.86 8.67 -4.60
CA ALA A 6 2.53 8.65 -6.03
C ALA A 6 3.12 7.41 -6.70
N GLU A 7 4.32 7.02 -6.29
CA GLU A 7 4.96 5.84 -6.83
C GLU A 7 4.18 4.58 -6.48
N ALA A 8 3.71 4.46 -5.22
CA ALA A 8 2.92 3.31 -4.80
C ALA A 8 1.61 3.25 -5.57
N GLN A 9 0.96 4.38 -5.79
CA GLN A 9 -0.27 4.41 -6.57
C GLN A 9 -0.02 3.91 -7.99
N SER A 10 1.06 4.36 -8.61
CA SER A 10 1.39 3.95 -9.97
C SER A 10 1.69 2.45 -10.04
N MET A 11 2.45 1.93 -9.08
CA MET A 11 2.88 0.54 -9.12
C MET A 11 1.80 -0.43 -8.65
N CYS A 12 0.88 0.04 -7.82
CA CYS A 12 -0.08 -0.84 -7.14
C CYS A 12 -1.51 -0.73 -7.66
N SER A 13 -1.82 0.22 -8.54
CA SER A 13 -3.21 0.41 -8.96
C SER A 13 -3.77 -0.84 -9.65
N GLY A 14 -2.99 -1.51 -10.48
CA GLY A 14 -3.43 -2.74 -11.14
C GLY A 14 -3.70 -3.86 -10.15
N ASP A 15 -2.82 -3.99 -9.16
CA ASP A 15 -3.00 -5.00 -8.13
C ASP A 15 -4.21 -4.69 -7.26
N ALA A 16 -4.45 -3.40 -6.96
CA ALA A 16 -5.61 -3.01 -6.18
C ALA A 16 -6.89 -3.38 -6.90
N PHE A 17 -6.96 -3.14 -8.20
CA PHE A 17 -8.11 -3.54 -8.98
C PHE A 17 -8.28 -5.04 -9.03
N ARG A 18 -7.18 -5.76 -9.18
CA ARG A 18 -7.21 -7.21 -9.33
C ARG A 18 -7.56 -7.92 -8.03
N LEU A 19 -7.03 -7.45 -6.91
CA LEU A 19 -7.11 -8.15 -5.63
C LEU A 19 -8.07 -7.52 -4.65
N CYS A 20 -8.26 -6.21 -4.72
CA CYS A 20 -8.97 -5.45 -3.70
C CYS A 20 -10.02 -4.51 -4.28
N SER A 21 -10.61 -4.87 -5.42
CA SER A 21 -11.56 -3.99 -6.09
C SER A 21 -12.78 -3.68 -5.22
N SER A 22 -13.19 -4.63 -4.38
CA SER A 22 -14.35 -4.44 -3.52
C SER A 22 -14.13 -3.37 -2.45
N GLU A 23 -12.88 -3.00 -2.20
CA GLU A 23 -12.55 -2.00 -1.18
C GLU A 23 -12.40 -0.59 -1.77
N ILE A 24 -12.31 -0.47 -3.09
CA ILE A 24 -12.15 0.82 -3.74
C ILE A 24 -13.43 1.64 -3.56
N PRO A 25 -13.34 2.92 -3.20
CA PRO A 25 -12.13 3.76 -3.09
C PRO A 25 -11.62 3.97 -1.66
N ASN A 26 -11.90 3.08 -0.75
CA ASN A 26 -11.55 3.25 0.66
C ASN A 26 -10.07 2.93 0.88
N ILE A 27 -9.22 3.97 0.94
CA ILE A 27 -7.78 3.80 1.01
C ILE A 27 -7.32 2.96 2.20
N PRO A 28 -7.79 3.18 3.43
CA PRO A 28 -7.37 2.32 4.54
C PRO A 28 -7.73 0.86 4.33
N LYS A 29 -8.90 0.59 3.76
CA LYS A 29 -9.31 -0.80 3.51
C LYS A 29 -8.54 -1.42 2.36
N ILE A 30 -8.22 -0.64 1.32
CA ILE A 30 -7.37 -1.12 0.23
C ILE A 30 -6.01 -1.49 0.79
N THR A 31 -5.44 -0.64 1.64
CA THR A 31 -4.14 -0.89 2.25
C THR A 31 -4.15 -2.19 3.05
N ALA A 32 -5.16 -2.37 3.90
CA ALA A 32 -5.27 -3.60 4.70
C ALA A 32 -5.42 -4.82 3.80
N CYS A 33 -6.22 -4.71 2.75
CA CYS A 33 -6.41 -5.79 1.80
C CYS A 33 -5.10 -6.17 1.11
N MET A 34 -4.35 -5.17 0.68
CA MET A 34 -3.09 -5.41 -0.02
C MET A 34 -2.04 -6.02 0.90
N ILE A 35 -2.00 -5.58 2.16
CA ILE A 35 -1.11 -6.18 3.15
C ILE A 35 -1.49 -7.65 3.36
N SER A 36 -2.77 -7.93 3.48
CA SER A 36 -3.26 -9.29 3.64
C SER A 36 -2.91 -10.19 2.46
N LYS A 37 -2.89 -9.61 1.26
CA LYS A 37 -2.60 -10.35 0.02
C LYS A 37 -1.22 -10.02 -0.53
N ARG A 38 -0.30 -9.68 0.35
CA ARG A 38 1.03 -9.20 -0.02
C ARG A 38 1.76 -10.16 -0.96
N SER A 39 1.64 -11.46 -0.72
CA SER A 39 2.31 -12.45 -1.56
C SER A 39 1.77 -12.51 -2.98
N SER A 40 0.58 -11.97 -3.21
CA SER A 40 -0.04 -11.94 -4.54
C SER A 40 0.23 -10.63 -5.28
N LEU A 41 0.86 -9.67 -4.64
CA LEU A 41 1.20 -8.40 -5.29
C LEU A 41 2.32 -8.61 -6.29
N SER A 42 2.35 -7.76 -7.34
CA SER A 42 3.50 -7.71 -8.23
C SER A 42 4.73 -7.28 -7.43
N SER A 43 5.91 -7.68 -7.89
CA SER A 43 7.13 -7.39 -7.13
C SER A 43 7.36 -5.90 -6.94
N GLY A 44 7.08 -5.09 -7.96
CA GLY A 44 7.22 -3.65 -7.86
C GLY A 44 6.31 -3.05 -6.81
N CYS A 45 5.04 -3.46 -6.82
CA CYS A 45 4.07 -2.97 -5.85
C CYS A 45 4.46 -3.39 -4.43
N ARG A 46 4.90 -4.65 -4.27
CA ARG A 46 5.28 -5.14 -2.95
C ARG A 46 6.44 -4.37 -2.35
N VAL A 47 7.46 -4.10 -3.17
CA VAL A 47 8.63 -3.34 -2.71
C VAL A 47 8.23 -1.94 -2.29
N VAL A 48 7.43 -1.27 -3.12
CA VAL A 48 7.05 0.12 -2.83
C VAL A 48 6.12 0.18 -1.60
N LEU A 49 5.21 -0.76 -1.49
CA LEU A 49 4.31 -0.81 -0.34
C LEU A 49 5.11 -1.01 0.96
N ASP A 50 6.04 -1.96 0.96
CA ASP A 50 6.87 -2.23 2.13
C ASP A 50 7.70 -1.00 2.49
N ARG A 51 8.27 -0.32 1.49
CA ARG A 51 9.06 0.89 1.71
C ARG A 51 8.22 1.99 2.33
N ASP A 52 7.02 2.20 1.80
CA ASP A 52 6.15 3.27 2.28
C ASP A 52 5.67 3.00 3.69
N LEU A 53 5.34 1.74 4.01
CA LEU A 53 4.94 1.39 5.37
C LEU A 53 6.08 1.58 6.35
N ALA A 54 7.29 1.20 5.96
CA ALA A 54 8.47 1.38 6.81
C ALA A 54 8.77 2.86 7.01
N ALA A 55 8.67 3.66 5.94
CA ALA A 55 8.92 5.09 6.02
C ALA A 55 7.90 5.78 6.91
N GLN A 56 6.64 5.39 6.80
CA GLN A 56 5.59 5.96 7.65
C GLN A 56 5.83 5.65 9.12
N ARG A 57 6.22 4.41 9.40
CA ARG A 57 6.53 4.01 10.77
C ARG A 57 7.72 4.77 11.31
N SER A 58 8.77 4.91 10.52
CA SER A 58 9.96 5.66 10.92
C SER A 58 9.65 7.13 11.11
N GLY A 59 8.87 7.71 10.21
CA GLY A 59 8.47 9.10 10.31
C GLY A 59 7.66 9.36 11.57
N LYS A 60 6.77 8.43 11.91
CA LYS A 60 5.97 8.55 13.13
C LYS A 60 6.86 8.53 14.37
N LEU A 61 7.85 7.64 14.38
CA LEU A 61 8.79 7.57 15.50
C LEU A 61 9.65 8.83 15.58
N ALA A 62 10.07 9.33 14.43
CA ALA A 62 10.94 10.51 14.39
C ALA A 62 10.23 11.77 14.83
N SER A 63 8.91 11.83 14.71
CA SER A 63 8.16 13.01 15.05
C SER A 63 7.90 13.13 16.56
N GLN A 64 8.37 12.19 17.32
CA GLN A 64 8.26 12.24 18.77
C GLN A 64 9.53 12.82 19.45
#